data_797ac76955b90588cd09a08969ab57fa
#
_entry.id   797ac76955b90588cd09a08969ab57fa
#
_cell.length_a   1.000
_cell.length_b   1.000
_cell.length_c   1.000
_cell.angle_alpha   90.00
_cell.angle_beta   90.00
_cell.angle_gamma   90.00
#
_symmetry.space_group_name_H-M   'P 1'
#
loop_
_entity.id
_entity.type
_entity.pdbx_description
1 polymer ?
#
loop_
_entity_poly.entity_id
_entity_poly.type
_entity_poly.pdbx_seq_one_letter_code
_entity_poly.pdbx_strand_id
1 'polypeptide(L)'
;MAFYKDHYQVVIIGGALSGLSTALQLQQKGIKDILILEKHNLPGGLATSYVRGGFEMEATLHEMMSIGPKEDTLKVEQFFQENDVHIDWLRVPEAYRLVIPKDGIDVTLHAGFQRMAEEVDAACPGWGDKVFDFMNLCNRVYNSMNILSTTQMSKAMMLIKHPDFVKTLGYSAKEIMDLYEFPQKVREILSAYWIYVGAPLSTLPFTIYAFLMADYFRGGSYVCRGFSHEMSMKLEQKVEENGAQIEFCQEVEKILVENGKVKGVRTRRGDEISCDYVVSGAYPNRVYSQMIEPASAVPEGAIREINGRHLSVCPVSVMMILKGTPEELGIEDYSVFSGDNLDTDKLWAENRKLGNWTYLTSICMNYANPDAVPKGYTQFSITTLPLVDGFLDVKEEDYFALKRELATQFISEYEEKTGAKIAGNIVEIEVSTPITISHYVGAWKGSIYGYTHSMDDHAVARLQMADEEDYISGLAFNGAAGVSGDGMGPAVTNGRAAAKYVLDHVEKEGAAE
;
A
#
# COMPACT_ATOMS: atom_id res chain seq x y z
N MET A 1 -17.17 20.57 20.69
CA MET A 1 -16.85 19.48 21.63
C MET A 1 -17.43 18.22 21.03
N ALA A 2 -16.65 17.18 20.88
CA ALA A 2 -17.16 15.87 20.49
C ALA A 2 -18.05 15.35 21.66
N PHE A 3 -19.20 14.80 21.32
CA PHE A 3 -20.08 14.18 22.31
C PHE A 3 -19.86 12.67 22.23
N TYR A 4 -19.20 12.10 23.21
CA TYR A 4 -18.99 10.66 23.31
C TYR A 4 -20.10 10.02 24.13
N LYS A 5 -20.46 8.77 23.78
CA LYS A 5 -21.23 7.89 24.66
C LYS A 5 -20.34 7.48 25.84
N ASP A 6 -20.96 7.01 26.92
CA ASP A 6 -20.24 6.47 28.09
C ASP A 6 -19.41 5.22 27.73
N HIS A 7 -19.87 4.47 26.72
CA HIS A 7 -19.23 3.24 26.25
C HIS A 7 -19.51 2.99 24.77
N TYR A 8 -18.56 2.37 24.08
CA TYR A 8 -18.68 1.83 22.72
C TYR A 8 -18.29 0.36 22.69
N GLN A 9 -18.93 -0.42 21.82
CA GLN A 9 -18.51 -1.79 21.62
C GLN A 9 -17.11 -1.83 20.96
N VAL A 10 -16.88 -1.00 19.95
CA VAL A 10 -15.60 -0.96 19.22
C VAL A 10 -15.12 0.47 19.04
N VAL A 11 -13.86 0.73 19.39
CA VAL A 11 -13.15 1.96 19.01
C VAL A 11 -12.11 1.64 17.95
N ILE A 12 -12.16 2.34 16.82
CA ILE A 12 -11.17 2.22 15.73
C ILE A 12 -10.27 3.44 15.77
N ILE A 13 -8.97 3.22 15.87
CA ILE A 13 -7.95 4.27 15.84
C ILE A 13 -7.48 4.46 14.40
N GLY A 14 -7.89 5.58 13.78
CA GLY A 14 -7.54 5.97 12.43
C GLY A 14 -8.67 5.73 11.42
N GLY A 15 -9.04 6.81 10.71
CA GLY A 15 -10.03 6.85 9.62
C GLY A 15 -9.41 6.62 8.24
N ALA A 16 -8.30 5.86 8.14
CA ALA A 16 -7.74 5.42 6.87
C ALA A 16 -8.59 4.31 6.23
N LEU A 17 -8.28 3.92 4.98
CA LEU A 17 -9.04 2.89 4.24
C LEU A 17 -9.29 1.62 5.04
N SER A 18 -8.29 1.16 5.79
CA SER A 18 -8.42 -0.06 6.61
C SER A 18 -9.35 0.13 7.82
N GLY A 19 -9.34 1.31 8.46
CA GLY A 19 -10.26 1.64 9.54
C GLY A 19 -11.71 1.71 9.05
N LEU A 20 -11.94 2.41 7.94
CA LEU A 20 -13.26 2.50 7.29
C LEU A 20 -13.74 1.12 6.81
N SER A 21 -12.85 0.32 6.20
CA SER A 21 -13.18 -1.05 5.82
C SER A 21 -13.52 -1.93 7.01
N THR A 22 -12.80 -1.82 8.13
CA THR A 22 -13.11 -2.53 9.37
C THR A 22 -14.52 -2.20 9.86
N ALA A 23 -14.86 -0.91 9.92
CA ALA A 23 -16.17 -0.45 10.35
C ALA A 23 -17.29 -1.03 9.47
N LEU A 24 -17.16 -0.94 8.13
CA LEU A 24 -18.14 -1.48 7.19
C LEU A 24 -18.32 -2.99 7.34
N GLN A 25 -17.25 -3.75 7.53
CA GLN A 25 -17.33 -5.21 7.74
C GLN A 25 -18.02 -5.57 9.07
N LEU A 26 -17.75 -4.82 10.14
CA LEU A 26 -18.44 -4.99 11.42
C LEU A 26 -19.93 -4.65 11.31
N GLN A 27 -20.27 -3.54 10.63
CA GLN A 27 -21.65 -3.10 10.40
C GLN A 27 -22.46 -4.11 9.60
N GLN A 28 -21.87 -4.74 8.57
CA GLN A 28 -22.51 -5.83 7.81
C GLN A 28 -22.87 -7.04 8.68
N LYS A 29 -22.13 -7.24 9.79
CA LYS A 29 -22.38 -8.32 10.77
C LYS A 29 -23.21 -7.87 11.97
N GLY A 30 -23.79 -6.67 11.93
CA GLY A 30 -24.72 -6.16 12.95
C GLY A 30 -24.05 -5.38 14.08
N ILE A 31 -22.73 -5.26 14.13
CA ILE A 31 -22.02 -4.41 15.09
C ILE A 31 -22.07 -2.97 14.57
N LYS A 32 -22.85 -2.11 15.23
CA LYS A 32 -23.05 -0.70 14.83
C LYS A 32 -22.55 0.30 15.86
N ASP A 33 -22.30 -0.15 17.09
CA ASP A 33 -21.80 0.71 18.16
C ASP A 33 -20.28 0.90 18.03
N ILE A 34 -19.90 1.69 17.02
CA ILE A 34 -18.51 1.92 16.58
C ILE A 34 -18.20 3.40 16.67
N LEU A 35 -17.04 3.72 17.25
CA LEU A 35 -16.43 5.04 17.20
C LEU A 35 -15.11 4.97 16.43
N ILE A 36 -14.93 5.82 15.42
CA ILE A 36 -13.66 6.03 14.74
C ILE A 36 -13.05 7.34 15.21
N LEU A 37 -11.81 7.31 15.66
CA LEU A 37 -11.04 8.49 16.09
C LEU A 37 -9.90 8.75 15.09
N GLU A 38 -10.00 9.83 14.33
CA GLU A 38 -9.01 10.23 13.34
C GLU A 38 -8.25 11.48 13.81
N LYS A 39 -6.92 11.42 13.80
CA LYS A 39 -6.08 12.56 14.23
C LYS A 39 -6.10 13.72 13.26
N HIS A 40 -6.28 13.44 11.96
CA HIS A 40 -6.34 14.43 10.90
C HIS A 40 -7.75 15.03 10.79
N ASN A 41 -7.90 16.07 9.99
CA ASN A 41 -9.20 16.70 9.72
C ASN A 41 -9.93 16.09 8.51
N LEU A 42 -9.37 15.04 7.90
CA LEU A 42 -9.89 14.35 6.72
C LEU A 42 -9.69 12.84 6.85
N PRO A 43 -10.58 12.01 6.27
CA PRO A 43 -10.41 10.57 6.20
C PRO A 43 -9.35 10.17 5.17
N GLY A 44 -8.98 8.89 5.17
CA GLY A 44 -8.21 8.24 4.11
C GLY A 44 -6.75 7.94 4.47
N GLY A 45 -6.15 8.70 5.38
CA GLY A 45 -4.73 8.53 5.69
C GLY A 45 -3.84 8.86 4.48
N LEU A 46 -3.20 7.86 3.87
CA LEU A 46 -2.43 8.04 2.63
C LEU A 46 -3.32 8.12 1.39
N ALA A 47 -4.55 7.57 1.43
CA ALA A 47 -5.52 7.68 0.34
C ALA A 47 -6.23 9.05 0.42
N THR A 48 -5.52 10.09 0.07
CA THR A 48 -5.99 11.47 0.12
C THR A 48 -5.35 12.31 -0.98
N SER A 49 -5.96 13.46 -1.26
CA SER A 49 -5.39 14.54 -2.07
C SER A 49 -5.34 15.83 -1.25
N TYR A 50 -4.65 16.81 -1.74
CA TYR A 50 -4.52 18.11 -1.10
C TYR A 50 -4.41 19.23 -2.14
N VAL A 51 -4.74 20.46 -1.75
CA VAL A 51 -4.73 21.63 -2.65
C VAL A 51 -3.49 22.48 -2.42
N ARG A 52 -2.77 22.83 -3.50
CA ARG A 52 -1.69 23.81 -3.54
C ARG A 52 -1.84 24.72 -4.76
N GLY A 53 -1.63 26.02 -4.58
CA GLY A 53 -1.72 26.99 -5.68
C GLY A 53 -3.07 26.98 -6.44
N GLY A 54 -4.13 26.43 -5.84
CA GLY A 54 -5.43 26.26 -6.49
C GLY A 54 -5.57 24.96 -7.29
N PHE A 55 -4.56 24.08 -7.28
CA PHE A 55 -4.59 22.76 -7.91
C PHE A 55 -4.77 21.68 -6.85
N GLU A 56 -5.63 20.71 -7.12
CA GLU A 56 -5.70 19.49 -6.33
C GLU A 56 -4.62 18.51 -6.80
N MET A 57 -3.91 17.92 -5.85
CA MET A 57 -2.77 17.03 -6.12
C MET A 57 -2.98 15.71 -5.38
N GLU A 58 -2.84 14.60 -6.09
CA GLU A 58 -2.86 13.26 -5.47
C GLU A 58 -1.65 13.08 -4.55
N ALA A 59 -1.87 12.56 -3.34
CA ALA A 59 -0.80 12.42 -2.36
C ALA A 59 0.09 11.21 -2.63
N THR A 60 -0.50 10.04 -2.89
CA THR A 60 0.27 8.79 -3.00
C THR A 60 -0.32 7.76 -3.97
N LEU A 61 -1.59 7.86 -4.35
CA LEU A 61 -2.19 6.87 -5.25
C LEU A 61 -1.67 7.06 -6.67
N HIS A 62 -0.90 6.10 -7.12
CA HIS A 62 -0.43 6.05 -8.50
C HIS A 62 -1.29 5.11 -9.33
N GLU A 63 -1.61 3.93 -8.79
CA GLU A 63 -2.32 2.88 -9.48
C GLU A 63 -3.06 2.02 -8.45
N MET A 64 -4.38 1.87 -8.61
CA MET A 64 -5.20 0.99 -7.78
C MET A 64 -5.33 -0.36 -8.45
N MET A 65 -4.84 -1.40 -7.78
CA MET A 65 -4.98 -2.80 -8.19
C MET A 65 -6.33 -3.39 -7.72
N SER A 66 -6.65 -4.58 -8.19
CA SER A 66 -7.82 -5.37 -7.74
C SER A 66 -9.18 -4.72 -8.02
N ILE A 67 -9.27 -3.83 -9.00
CA ILE A 67 -10.53 -3.29 -9.52
C ILE A 67 -11.09 -4.20 -10.62
N GLY A 68 -10.34 -4.41 -11.69
CA GLY A 68 -10.72 -5.21 -12.85
C GLY A 68 -11.73 -4.51 -13.78
N PRO A 69 -11.93 -5.07 -14.97
CA PRO A 69 -12.94 -4.58 -15.90
C PRO A 69 -14.36 -4.90 -15.37
N LYS A 70 -15.36 -4.18 -15.86
CA LYS A 70 -16.77 -4.31 -15.39
C LYS A 70 -17.32 -5.74 -15.52
N GLU A 71 -16.82 -6.50 -16.47
CA GLU A 71 -17.23 -7.88 -16.75
C GLU A 71 -16.55 -8.91 -15.83
N ASP A 72 -15.41 -8.55 -15.22
CA ASP A 72 -14.60 -9.42 -14.33
C ASP A 72 -14.02 -8.56 -13.21
N THR A 73 -14.90 -8.05 -12.32
CA THR A 73 -14.50 -7.22 -11.18
C THR A 73 -13.69 -8.02 -10.16
N LEU A 74 -12.64 -7.39 -9.63
CA LEU A 74 -11.75 -7.98 -8.66
C LEU A 74 -12.10 -7.56 -7.23
N LYS A 75 -11.38 -8.08 -6.24
CA LYS A 75 -11.75 -8.05 -4.81
C LYS A 75 -12.01 -6.65 -4.24
N VAL A 76 -11.27 -5.64 -4.69
CA VAL A 76 -11.43 -4.28 -4.17
C VAL A 76 -12.72 -3.66 -4.70
N GLU A 77 -12.99 -3.79 -6.02
CA GLU A 77 -14.26 -3.33 -6.58
C GLU A 77 -15.45 -4.11 -6.00
N GLN A 78 -15.31 -5.43 -5.81
CA GLN A 78 -16.35 -6.23 -5.14
C GLN A 78 -16.65 -5.71 -3.73
N PHE A 79 -15.63 -5.31 -2.96
CA PHE A 79 -15.83 -4.70 -1.65
C PHE A 79 -16.64 -3.38 -1.74
N PHE A 80 -16.35 -2.53 -2.70
CA PHE A 80 -17.14 -1.30 -2.91
C PHE A 80 -18.59 -1.61 -3.28
N GLN A 81 -18.81 -2.56 -4.18
CA GLN A 81 -20.15 -3.01 -4.59
C GLN A 81 -20.94 -3.63 -3.44
N GLU A 82 -20.32 -4.50 -2.63
CA GLU A 82 -20.91 -5.12 -1.44
C GLU A 82 -21.38 -4.09 -0.39
N ASN A 83 -20.75 -2.92 -0.37
CA ASN A 83 -21.07 -1.84 0.55
C ASN A 83 -21.92 -0.72 -0.09
N ASP A 84 -22.36 -0.91 -1.35
CA ASP A 84 -23.13 0.10 -2.09
C ASP A 84 -22.38 1.45 -2.17
N VAL A 85 -21.09 1.38 -2.42
CA VAL A 85 -20.19 2.53 -2.66
C VAL A 85 -19.76 2.53 -4.12
N HIS A 86 -20.04 3.61 -4.83
CA HIS A 86 -19.72 3.72 -6.26
C HIS A 86 -18.57 4.70 -6.49
N ILE A 87 -17.50 4.20 -7.08
CA ILE A 87 -16.33 4.97 -7.46
C ILE A 87 -16.27 5.07 -8.99
N ASP A 88 -15.99 6.27 -9.50
CA ASP A 88 -15.73 6.46 -10.93
C ASP A 88 -14.27 6.12 -11.25
N TRP A 89 -14.05 4.85 -11.60
CA TRP A 89 -12.74 4.32 -11.94
C TRP A 89 -12.34 4.67 -13.37
N LEU A 90 -11.18 5.26 -13.51
CA LEU A 90 -10.53 5.52 -14.79
C LEU A 90 -9.38 4.53 -14.97
N ARG A 91 -9.40 3.80 -16.08
CA ARG A 91 -8.37 2.81 -16.37
C ARG A 91 -7.07 3.48 -16.78
N VAL A 92 -5.96 3.03 -16.22
CA VAL A 92 -4.61 3.44 -16.61
C VAL A 92 -4.30 2.83 -17.99
N PRO A 93 -3.70 3.60 -18.92
CA PRO A 93 -3.51 3.16 -20.31
C PRO A 93 -2.56 1.96 -20.46
N GLU A 94 -1.38 2.02 -19.85
CA GLU A 94 -0.37 0.95 -19.84
C GLU A 94 -0.10 0.47 -18.41
N ALA A 95 0.55 -0.69 -18.26
CA ALA A 95 1.04 -1.15 -16.97
C ALA A 95 2.26 -0.30 -16.56
N TYR A 96 3.25 -0.20 -17.45
CA TYR A 96 4.40 0.71 -17.30
C TYR A 96 5.23 0.78 -18.58
N ARG A 97 5.99 1.87 -18.72
CA ARG A 97 7.18 1.92 -19.59
C ARG A 97 8.43 1.78 -18.72
N LEU A 98 9.33 0.87 -19.08
CA LEU A 98 10.61 0.70 -18.41
C LEU A 98 11.73 1.27 -19.30
N VAL A 99 12.51 2.20 -18.75
CA VAL A 99 13.62 2.86 -19.45
C VAL A 99 14.92 2.64 -18.68
N ILE A 100 15.79 1.75 -19.19
CA ILE A 100 17.14 1.49 -18.68
C ILE A 100 18.13 1.64 -19.85
N PRO A 101 18.58 2.86 -20.16
CA PRO A 101 19.36 3.13 -21.38
C PRO A 101 20.68 2.34 -21.45
N LYS A 102 21.34 2.12 -20.31
CA LYS A 102 22.60 1.35 -20.23
C LYS A 102 22.45 -0.10 -20.66
N ASP A 103 21.27 -0.70 -20.45
CA ASP A 103 20.97 -2.09 -20.80
C ASP A 103 20.16 -2.20 -22.10
N GLY A 104 19.97 -1.06 -22.79
CA GLY A 104 19.21 -0.97 -24.03
C GLY A 104 17.75 -1.38 -23.87
N ILE A 105 17.16 -1.04 -22.72
CA ILE A 105 15.73 -1.28 -22.41
C ILE A 105 14.97 0.03 -22.56
N ASP A 106 13.98 0.01 -23.44
CA ASP A 106 12.91 0.97 -23.55
C ASP A 106 11.69 0.21 -24.06
N VAL A 107 10.79 -0.18 -23.14
CA VAL A 107 9.67 -1.05 -23.46
C VAL A 107 8.44 -0.62 -22.65
N THR A 108 7.31 -0.49 -23.35
CA THR A 108 6.00 -0.25 -22.72
C THR A 108 5.21 -1.54 -22.67
N LEU A 109 4.73 -1.90 -21.49
CA LEU A 109 3.92 -3.09 -21.25
C LEU A 109 2.50 -2.70 -20.89
N HIS A 110 1.56 -3.50 -21.37
CA HIS A 110 0.13 -3.32 -21.13
C HIS A 110 -0.47 -4.50 -20.40
N ALA A 111 -1.60 -4.27 -19.73
CA ALA A 111 -2.36 -5.34 -19.10
C ALA A 111 -2.83 -6.38 -20.12
N GLY A 112 -2.83 -7.65 -19.72
CA GLY A 112 -3.10 -8.82 -20.53
C GLY A 112 -1.87 -9.71 -20.69
N PHE A 113 -1.91 -10.95 -20.20
CA PHE A 113 -0.75 -11.85 -20.19
C PHE A 113 -0.21 -12.15 -21.59
N GLN A 114 -1.11 -12.36 -22.55
CA GLN A 114 -0.72 -12.59 -23.94
C GLN A 114 -0.05 -11.35 -24.55
N ARG A 115 -0.67 -10.17 -24.35
CA ARG A 115 -0.14 -8.91 -24.85
C ARG A 115 1.23 -8.60 -24.25
N MET A 116 1.36 -8.73 -22.94
CA MET A 116 2.65 -8.56 -22.23
C MET A 116 3.73 -9.48 -22.79
N ALA A 117 3.40 -10.77 -23.04
CA ALA A 117 4.35 -11.74 -23.60
C ALA A 117 4.81 -11.34 -25.01
N GLU A 118 3.90 -10.86 -25.85
CA GLU A 118 4.20 -10.37 -27.21
C GLU A 118 5.08 -9.11 -27.15
N GLU A 119 4.82 -8.18 -26.24
CA GLU A 119 5.61 -6.96 -26.05
C GLU A 119 7.02 -7.29 -25.53
N VAL A 120 7.15 -8.25 -24.59
CA VAL A 120 8.46 -8.75 -24.16
C VAL A 120 9.19 -9.49 -25.28
N ASP A 121 8.50 -10.28 -26.09
CA ASP A 121 9.10 -10.97 -27.25
C ASP A 121 9.62 -9.98 -28.29
N ALA A 122 8.90 -8.89 -28.53
CA ALA A 122 9.34 -7.82 -29.42
C ALA A 122 10.63 -7.14 -28.93
N ALA A 123 10.77 -6.96 -27.61
CA ALA A 123 11.98 -6.39 -26.98
C ALA A 123 13.12 -7.41 -26.82
N CYS A 124 12.79 -8.68 -26.67
CA CYS A 124 13.70 -9.81 -26.42
C CYS A 124 13.22 -11.03 -27.21
N PRO A 125 13.56 -11.15 -28.51
CA PRO A 125 13.04 -12.19 -29.39
C PRO A 125 13.30 -13.62 -28.89
N GLY A 126 12.26 -14.46 -28.96
CA GLY A 126 12.30 -15.87 -28.58
C GLY A 126 11.94 -16.16 -27.12
N TRP A 127 11.48 -15.15 -26.35
CA TRP A 127 11.15 -15.32 -24.93
C TRP A 127 9.65 -15.19 -24.62
N GLY A 128 8.82 -14.78 -25.59
CA GLY A 128 7.40 -14.55 -25.39
C GLY A 128 6.66 -15.76 -24.81
N ASP A 129 6.84 -16.95 -25.38
CA ASP A 129 6.17 -18.17 -24.92
C ASP A 129 6.53 -18.52 -23.46
N LYS A 130 7.81 -18.37 -23.07
CA LYS A 130 8.25 -18.62 -21.70
C LYS A 130 7.70 -17.54 -20.74
N VAL A 131 7.62 -16.29 -21.15
CA VAL A 131 7.00 -15.21 -20.36
C VAL A 131 5.51 -15.47 -20.18
N PHE A 132 4.81 -15.87 -21.23
CA PHE A 132 3.40 -16.24 -21.13
C PHE A 132 3.15 -17.39 -20.15
N ASP A 133 3.97 -18.45 -20.22
CA ASP A 133 3.88 -19.57 -19.27
C ASP A 133 4.17 -19.14 -17.82
N PHE A 134 5.19 -18.29 -17.61
CA PHE A 134 5.51 -17.70 -16.32
C PHE A 134 4.35 -16.87 -15.76
N MET A 135 3.72 -16.03 -16.58
CA MET A 135 2.56 -15.22 -16.14
C MET A 135 1.34 -16.10 -15.84
N ASN A 136 1.15 -17.20 -16.57
CA ASN A 136 0.14 -18.20 -16.23
C ASN A 136 0.43 -18.90 -14.91
N LEU A 137 1.69 -19.19 -14.58
CA LEU A 137 2.07 -19.69 -13.25
C LEU A 137 1.71 -18.66 -12.17
N CYS A 138 2.06 -17.38 -12.36
CA CYS A 138 1.68 -16.31 -11.44
C CYS A 138 0.15 -16.27 -11.23
N ASN A 139 -0.63 -16.38 -12.31
CA ASN A 139 -2.10 -16.38 -12.23
C ASN A 139 -2.67 -17.60 -11.48
N ARG A 140 -2.09 -18.79 -11.66
CA ARG A 140 -2.53 -19.98 -10.90
C ARG A 140 -2.22 -19.86 -9.41
N VAL A 141 -1.07 -19.27 -9.06
CA VAL A 141 -0.72 -18.98 -7.66
C VAL A 141 -1.64 -17.91 -7.09
N TYR A 142 -1.89 -16.80 -7.80
CA TYR A 142 -2.83 -15.75 -7.44
C TYR A 142 -4.24 -16.31 -7.15
N ASN A 143 -4.79 -17.11 -8.06
CA ASN A 143 -6.11 -17.72 -7.88
C ASN A 143 -6.14 -18.64 -6.65
N SER A 144 -5.07 -19.38 -6.42
CA SER A 144 -4.93 -20.23 -5.24
C SER A 144 -4.93 -19.42 -3.94
N MET A 145 -4.17 -18.33 -3.88
CA MET A 145 -4.16 -17.42 -2.72
C MET A 145 -5.55 -16.84 -2.44
N ASN A 146 -6.26 -16.42 -3.50
CA ASN A 146 -7.61 -15.88 -3.38
C ASN A 146 -8.61 -16.89 -2.81
N ILE A 147 -8.57 -18.16 -3.23
CA ILE A 147 -9.42 -19.21 -2.70
C ILE A 147 -9.05 -19.54 -1.24
N LEU A 148 -7.76 -19.68 -0.96
CA LEU A 148 -7.26 -20.07 0.37
C LEU A 148 -7.46 -18.95 1.42
N SER A 149 -7.57 -17.69 1.01
CA SER A 149 -7.86 -16.58 1.93
C SER A 149 -9.29 -16.62 2.51
N THR A 150 -10.21 -17.35 1.87
CA THR A 150 -11.62 -17.43 2.25
C THR A 150 -12.10 -18.83 2.58
N THR A 151 -11.29 -19.86 2.29
CA THR A 151 -11.67 -21.28 2.42
C THR A 151 -10.65 -22.04 3.26
N GLN A 152 -11.08 -22.60 4.38
CA GLN A 152 -10.25 -23.53 5.13
C GLN A 152 -10.12 -24.86 4.37
N MET A 153 -8.89 -25.34 4.23
CA MET A 153 -8.59 -26.56 3.49
C MET A 153 -7.51 -27.38 4.18
N SER A 154 -7.68 -28.71 4.19
CA SER A 154 -6.62 -29.60 4.72
C SER A 154 -5.36 -29.53 3.86
N LYS A 155 -4.19 -29.75 4.46
CA LYS A 155 -2.89 -29.78 3.75
C LYS A 155 -2.89 -30.75 2.55
N ALA A 156 -3.51 -31.92 2.70
CA ALA A 156 -3.62 -32.90 1.63
C ALA A 156 -4.47 -32.41 0.46
N MET A 157 -5.59 -31.74 0.75
CA MET A 157 -6.46 -31.17 -0.28
C MET A 157 -5.78 -29.98 -0.99
N MET A 158 -5.02 -29.18 -0.23
CA MET A 158 -4.24 -28.06 -0.78
C MET A 158 -3.20 -28.54 -1.80
N LEU A 159 -2.46 -29.61 -1.49
CA LEU A 159 -1.50 -30.25 -2.41
C LEU A 159 -2.17 -30.72 -3.72
N ILE A 160 -3.40 -31.23 -3.65
CA ILE A 160 -4.13 -31.76 -4.81
C ILE A 160 -4.72 -30.63 -5.65
N LYS A 161 -5.38 -29.64 -5.02
CA LYS A 161 -6.13 -28.59 -5.73
C LYS A 161 -5.29 -27.38 -6.11
N HIS A 162 -4.21 -27.11 -5.35
CA HIS A 162 -3.36 -25.92 -5.51
C HIS A 162 -1.87 -26.30 -5.60
N PRO A 163 -1.48 -27.24 -6.49
CA PRO A 163 -0.11 -27.78 -6.51
C PRO A 163 0.95 -26.72 -6.83
N ASP A 164 0.65 -25.76 -7.70
CA ASP A 164 1.62 -24.70 -8.07
C ASP A 164 1.86 -23.75 -6.91
N PHE A 165 0.82 -23.37 -6.17
CA PHE A 165 0.96 -22.59 -4.94
C PHE A 165 1.85 -23.30 -3.91
N VAL A 166 1.57 -24.59 -3.64
CA VAL A 166 2.34 -25.34 -2.63
C VAL A 166 3.80 -25.52 -3.05
N LYS A 167 4.05 -25.81 -4.33
CA LYS A 167 5.42 -25.99 -4.85
C LYS A 167 6.24 -24.71 -4.79
N THR A 168 5.60 -23.54 -4.89
CA THR A 168 6.29 -22.26 -4.92
C THR A 168 6.42 -21.57 -3.57
N LEU A 169 5.77 -22.08 -2.50
CA LEU A 169 5.79 -21.46 -1.16
C LEU A 169 7.19 -21.25 -0.58
N GLY A 170 8.14 -22.13 -0.90
CA GLY A 170 9.50 -22.08 -0.37
C GLY A 170 10.51 -21.39 -1.27
N TYR A 171 10.06 -20.68 -2.32
CA TYR A 171 10.95 -20.04 -3.29
C TYR A 171 10.75 -18.53 -3.33
N SER A 172 11.87 -17.82 -3.51
CA SER A 172 11.86 -16.39 -3.85
C SER A 172 11.46 -16.16 -5.32
N ALA A 173 11.08 -14.94 -5.64
CA ALA A 173 10.77 -14.55 -7.02
C ALA A 173 11.98 -14.75 -7.94
N LYS A 174 13.19 -14.41 -7.44
CA LYS A 174 14.44 -14.61 -8.20
C LYS A 174 14.67 -16.09 -8.51
N GLU A 175 14.52 -17.00 -7.54
CA GLU A 175 14.74 -18.43 -7.75
C GLU A 175 13.79 -19.02 -8.80
N ILE A 176 12.52 -18.60 -8.82
CA ILE A 176 11.59 -19.04 -9.87
C ILE A 176 11.99 -18.47 -11.25
N MET A 177 12.41 -17.21 -11.33
CA MET A 177 12.95 -16.65 -12.60
C MET A 177 14.20 -17.39 -13.06
N ASP A 178 15.05 -17.85 -12.13
CA ASP A 178 16.24 -18.66 -12.43
C ASP A 178 15.85 -20.00 -13.03
N LEU A 179 14.78 -20.66 -12.55
CA LEU A 179 14.26 -21.92 -13.12
C LEU A 179 13.73 -21.74 -14.56
N TYR A 180 13.22 -20.56 -14.90
CA TYR A 180 12.82 -20.20 -16.28
C TYR A 180 14.01 -19.86 -17.19
N GLU A 181 15.21 -19.73 -16.61
CA GLU A 181 16.46 -19.36 -17.33
C GLU A 181 16.35 -18.04 -18.09
N PHE A 182 15.54 -17.09 -17.59
CA PHE A 182 15.37 -15.80 -18.24
C PHE A 182 16.72 -15.05 -18.36
N PRO A 183 17.04 -14.48 -19.54
CA PRO A 183 18.19 -13.61 -19.69
C PRO A 183 18.00 -12.31 -18.88
N GLN A 184 19.09 -11.64 -18.57
CA GLN A 184 19.09 -10.44 -17.72
C GLN A 184 18.06 -9.40 -18.17
N LYS A 185 17.97 -9.09 -19.45
CA LYS A 185 17.03 -8.12 -19.99
C LYS A 185 15.55 -8.49 -19.72
N VAL A 186 15.17 -9.77 -19.87
CA VAL A 186 13.81 -10.23 -19.54
C VAL A 186 13.55 -10.13 -18.05
N ARG A 187 14.53 -10.50 -17.20
CA ARG A 187 14.41 -10.37 -15.75
C ARG A 187 14.17 -8.92 -15.33
N GLU A 188 14.93 -7.99 -15.88
CA GLU A 188 14.79 -6.56 -15.61
C GLU A 188 13.39 -6.07 -16.00
N ILE A 189 12.92 -6.42 -17.20
CA ILE A 189 11.56 -6.06 -17.64
C ILE A 189 10.51 -6.60 -16.66
N LEU A 190 10.61 -7.84 -16.24
CA LEU A 190 9.66 -8.47 -15.29
C LEU A 190 9.82 -7.96 -13.84
N SER A 191 10.89 -7.25 -13.53
CA SER A 191 11.20 -6.78 -12.17
C SER A 191 10.73 -5.36 -11.87
N ALA A 192 10.23 -4.60 -12.86
CA ALA A 192 9.95 -3.17 -12.69
C ALA A 192 9.06 -2.87 -11.47
N TYR A 193 8.06 -3.68 -11.20
CA TYR A 193 7.15 -3.52 -10.06
C TYR A 193 7.72 -3.93 -8.68
N TRP A 194 9.02 -4.32 -8.58
CA TRP A 194 9.63 -4.65 -7.28
C TRP A 194 9.47 -3.52 -6.25
N ILE A 195 9.52 -2.29 -6.72
CA ILE A 195 9.36 -1.10 -5.89
C ILE A 195 7.97 -1.02 -5.23
N TYR A 196 6.93 -1.55 -5.87
CA TYR A 196 5.56 -1.59 -5.33
C TYR A 196 5.36 -2.61 -4.21
N VAL A 197 6.31 -3.53 -4.03
CA VAL A 197 6.33 -4.47 -2.89
C VAL A 197 7.36 -4.06 -1.85
N GLY A 198 8.39 -3.33 -2.28
CA GLY A 198 9.43 -2.83 -1.37
C GLY A 198 10.27 -3.94 -0.75
N ALA A 199 10.65 -4.96 -1.56
CA ALA A 199 11.56 -6.02 -1.17
C ALA A 199 12.36 -6.52 -2.40
N PRO A 200 13.65 -6.87 -2.25
CA PRO A 200 14.44 -7.39 -3.36
C PRO A 200 13.96 -8.78 -3.77
N LEU A 201 14.02 -9.08 -5.08
CA LEU A 201 13.48 -10.34 -5.61
C LEU A 201 14.16 -11.59 -5.06
N SER A 202 15.38 -11.49 -4.54
CA SER A 202 16.10 -12.61 -3.90
C SER A 202 15.49 -13.05 -2.57
N THR A 203 14.81 -12.15 -1.87
CA THR A 203 14.16 -12.42 -0.59
C THR A 203 12.64 -12.33 -0.65
N LEU A 204 12.08 -11.75 -1.72
CA LEU A 204 10.64 -11.64 -1.92
C LEU A 204 10.05 -13.03 -2.21
N PRO A 205 9.10 -13.53 -1.41
CA PRO A 205 8.41 -14.77 -1.70
C PRO A 205 7.75 -14.73 -3.08
N PHE A 206 7.93 -15.78 -3.87
CA PHE A 206 7.33 -15.85 -5.21
C PHE A 206 5.80 -15.69 -5.17
N THR A 207 5.14 -16.16 -4.14
CA THR A 207 3.69 -16.03 -3.98
C THR A 207 3.23 -14.59 -3.94
N ILE A 208 3.97 -13.71 -3.27
CA ILE A 208 3.69 -12.26 -3.20
C ILE A 208 3.98 -11.60 -4.55
N TYR A 209 5.12 -11.93 -5.18
CA TYR A 209 5.44 -11.46 -6.53
C TYR A 209 4.37 -11.90 -7.54
N ALA A 210 3.96 -13.18 -7.49
CA ALA A 210 2.94 -13.72 -8.38
C ALA A 210 1.57 -13.04 -8.19
N PHE A 211 1.22 -12.72 -6.93
CA PHE A 211 0.01 -11.96 -6.62
C PHE A 211 0.06 -10.58 -7.29
N LEU A 212 1.13 -9.83 -7.11
CA LEU A 212 1.34 -8.52 -7.70
C LEU A 212 1.22 -8.56 -9.23
N MET A 213 2.02 -9.40 -9.88
CA MET A 213 2.08 -9.49 -11.34
C MET A 213 0.75 -9.95 -11.94
N ALA A 214 0.12 -10.95 -11.33
CA ALA A 214 -1.15 -11.45 -11.84
C ALA A 214 -2.28 -10.43 -11.69
N ASP A 215 -2.35 -9.70 -10.58
CA ASP A 215 -3.40 -8.71 -10.35
C ASP A 215 -3.30 -7.54 -11.34
N TYR A 216 -2.12 -6.93 -11.46
CA TYR A 216 -1.90 -5.80 -12.37
C TYR A 216 -2.07 -6.18 -13.85
N PHE A 217 -1.54 -7.34 -14.27
CA PHE A 217 -1.61 -7.74 -15.68
C PHE A 217 -2.91 -8.43 -16.07
N ARG A 218 -3.67 -9.01 -15.13
CA ARG A 218 -5.00 -9.55 -15.41
C ARG A 218 -6.07 -8.45 -15.51
N GLY A 219 -6.15 -7.61 -14.47
CA GLY A 219 -7.21 -6.61 -14.30
C GLY A 219 -6.87 -5.26 -14.92
N GLY A 220 -5.58 -4.95 -15.04
CA GLY A 220 -5.08 -3.59 -15.22
C GLY A 220 -5.18 -2.79 -13.92
N SER A 221 -4.69 -1.57 -13.95
CA SER A 221 -4.75 -0.63 -12.84
C SER A 221 -5.70 0.52 -13.15
N TYR A 222 -6.13 1.21 -12.09
CA TYR A 222 -7.13 2.27 -12.15
C TYR A 222 -6.79 3.41 -11.21
N VAL A 223 -7.33 4.59 -11.51
CA VAL A 223 -7.34 5.75 -10.60
C VAL A 223 -8.76 6.24 -10.41
N CYS A 224 -9.02 6.96 -9.32
CA CYS A 224 -10.31 7.60 -9.09
C CYS A 224 -10.38 8.93 -9.85
N ARG A 225 -11.51 9.25 -10.50
CA ARG A 225 -11.70 10.55 -11.17
C ARG A 225 -11.54 11.72 -10.20
N GLY A 226 -12.11 11.63 -9.00
CA GLY A 226 -12.01 12.62 -7.93
C GLY A 226 -10.85 12.36 -6.97
N PHE A 227 -9.76 11.76 -7.44
CA PHE A 227 -8.59 11.34 -6.65
C PHE A 227 -8.93 10.34 -5.53
N SER A 228 -7.95 9.91 -4.78
CA SER A 228 -8.17 8.98 -3.67
C SER A 228 -8.95 9.60 -2.50
N HIS A 229 -8.99 10.91 -2.42
CA HIS A 229 -9.80 11.63 -1.43
C HIS A 229 -11.30 11.37 -1.62
N GLU A 230 -11.82 11.40 -2.85
CA GLU A 230 -13.23 11.07 -3.13
C GLU A 230 -13.57 9.65 -2.68
N MET A 231 -12.69 8.68 -2.94
CA MET A 231 -12.85 7.30 -2.49
C MET A 231 -12.97 7.23 -0.97
N SER A 232 -12.08 7.91 -0.26
CA SER A 232 -12.07 7.93 1.21
C SER A 232 -13.30 8.61 1.81
N MET A 233 -13.75 9.71 1.22
CA MET A 233 -14.97 10.43 1.63
C MET A 233 -16.23 9.58 1.44
N LYS A 234 -16.34 8.85 0.32
CA LYS A 234 -17.51 7.98 0.07
C LYS A 234 -17.56 6.80 1.04
N LEU A 235 -16.40 6.25 1.41
CA LEU A 235 -16.34 5.21 2.44
C LEU A 235 -16.72 5.76 3.82
N GLU A 236 -16.22 6.92 4.18
CA GLU A 236 -16.54 7.61 5.43
C GLU A 236 -18.05 7.88 5.52
N GLN A 237 -18.63 8.50 4.50
CA GLN A 237 -20.07 8.75 4.41
C GLN A 237 -20.87 7.45 4.61
N LYS A 238 -20.47 6.36 3.96
CA LYS A 238 -21.18 5.08 4.11
C LYS A 238 -21.08 4.49 5.50
N VAL A 239 -19.95 4.64 6.16
CA VAL A 239 -19.74 4.23 7.56
C VAL A 239 -20.68 5.00 8.49
N GLU A 240 -20.85 6.31 8.31
CA GLU A 240 -21.76 7.14 9.09
C GLU A 240 -23.24 6.81 8.80
N GLU A 241 -23.62 6.64 7.51
CA GLU A 241 -24.96 6.23 7.10
C GLU A 241 -25.39 4.91 7.76
N ASN A 242 -24.44 4.00 7.97
CA ASN A 242 -24.68 2.73 8.65
C ASN A 242 -24.68 2.84 10.19
N GLY A 243 -24.43 4.02 10.76
CA GLY A 243 -24.64 4.35 12.17
C GLY A 243 -23.38 4.37 13.05
N ALA A 244 -22.18 4.29 12.50
CA ALA A 244 -20.96 4.56 13.28
C ALA A 244 -20.77 6.07 13.50
N GLN A 245 -20.05 6.41 14.55
CA GLN A 245 -19.61 7.79 14.82
C GLN A 245 -18.15 7.94 14.36
N ILE A 246 -17.84 9.03 13.67
CA ILE A 246 -16.47 9.39 13.28
C ILE A 246 -16.16 10.76 13.84
N GLU A 247 -15.01 10.88 14.52
CA GLU A 247 -14.55 12.14 15.09
C GLU A 247 -13.15 12.48 14.55
N PHE A 248 -13.06 13.61 13.86
CA PHE A 248 -11.81 14.14 13.32
C PHE A 248 -11.07 15.04 14.30
N CYS A 249 -9.78 15.26 14.07
CA CYS A 249 -8.89 16.02 14.95
C CYS A 249 -8.86 15.45 16.38
N GLN A 250 -9.02 14.13 16.52
CA GLN A 250 -9.02 13.38 17.77
C GLN A 250 -7.90 12.34 17.77
N GLU A 251 -6.70 12.77 18.16
CA GLU A 251 -5.57 11.86 18.28
C GLU A 251 -5.70 10.99 19.53
N VAL A 252 -5.72 9.67 19.36
CA VAL A 252 -5.63 8.72 20.47
C VAL A 252 -4.17 8.68 20.93
N GLU A 253 -3.95 9.00 22.20
CA GLU A 253 -2.64 8.98 22.82
C GLU A 253 -2.36 7.68 23.59
N LYS A 254 -3.40 7.13 24.27
CA LYS A 254 -3.29 5.91 25.08
C LYS A 254 -4.39 4.92 24.79
N ILE A 255 -4.03 3.64 24.88
CA ILE A 255 -4.93 2.49 24.95
C ILE A 255 -4.87 1.98 26.39
N LEU A 256 -6.00 2.02 27.09
CA LEU A 256 -6.11 1.68 28.49
C LEU A 256 -6.29 0.17 28.63
N VAL A 257 -5.42 -0.47 29.41
CA VAL A 257 -5.40 -1.93 29.59
C VAL A 257 -5.48 -2.27 31.07
N GLU A 258 -6.34 -3.19 31.43
CA GLU A 258 -6.46 -3.73 32.77
C GLU A 258 -6.55 -5.26 32.72
N ASN A 259 -5.74 -5.94 33.53
CA ASN A 259 -5.69 -7.41 33.60
C ASN A 259 -5.49 -8.09 32.23
N GLY A 260 -4.67 -7.49 31.34
CA GLY A 260 -4.39 -8.00 30.01
C GLY A 260 -5.52 -7.81 28.97
N LYS A 261 -6.59 -7.06 29.33
CA LYS A 261 -7.72 -6.76 28.42
C LYS A 261 -7.83 -5.25 28.22
N VAL A 262 -8.20 -4.83 27.01
CA VAL A 262 -8.58 -3.44 26.67
C VAL A 262 -9.75 -2.98 27.53
N LYS A 263 -9.73 -1.72 27.96
CA LYS A 263 -10.80 -1.04 28.69
C LYS A 263 -11.29 0.23 28.02
N GLY A 264 -10.48 0.80 27.13
CA GLY A 264 -10.81 2.03 26.46
C GLY A 264 -9.59 2.70 25.86
N VAL A 265 -9.79 3.93 25.46
CA VAL A 265 -8.74 4.80 24.93
C VAL A 265 -8.77 6.15 25.60
N ARG A 266 -7.63 6.87 25.57
CA ARG A 266 -7.55 8.28 25.97
C ARG A 266 -7.02 9.11 24.81
N THR A 267 -7.76 10.18 24.48
CA THR A 267 -7.33 11.14 23.46
C THR A 267 -6.26 12.07 24.00
N ARG A 268 -5.52 12.71 23.10
CA ARG A 268 -4.54 13.74 23.44
C ARG A 268 -5.16 14.95 24.17
N ARG A 269 -6.47 15.15 24.03
CA ARG A 269 -7.22 16.19 24.76
C ARG A 269 -7.62 15.79 26.16
N GLY A 270 -7.39 14.53 26.55
CA GLY A 270 -7.67 13.99 27.86
C GLY A 270 -9.05 13.32 27.99
N ASP A 271 -9.81 13.19 26.89
CA ASP A 271 -11.08 12.46 26.92
C ASP A 271 -10.80 10.96 27.07
N GLU A 272 -11.36 10.31 28.08
CA GLU A 272 -11.34 8.87 28.28
C GLU A 272 -12.64 8.25 27.76
N ILE A 273 -12.51 7.25 26.88
CA ILE A 273 -13.62 6.61 26.18
C ILE A 273 -13.53 5.11 26.45
N SER A 274 -14.54 4.56 27.13
CA SER A 274 -14.63 3.14 27.45
C SER A 274 -15.02 2.32 26.21
N CYS A 275 -14.44 1.13 26.04
CA CYS A 275 -14.84 0.19 24.98
C CYS A 275 -14.45 -1.25 25.30
N ASP A 276 -15.09 -2.20 24.59
CA ASP A 276 -14.77 -3.63 24.68
C ASP A 276 -13.57 -4.00 23.81
N TYR A 277 -13.49 -3.41 22.61
CA TYR A 277 -12.47 -3.69 21.60
C TYR A 277 -11.85 -2.41 21.06
N VAL A 278 -10.55 -2.49 20.78
CA VAL A 278 -9.81 -1.47 20.03
C VAL A 278 -9.22 -2.09 18.77
N VAL A 279 -9.49 -1.49 17.62
CA VAL A 279 -8.82 -1.81 16.36
C VAL A 279 -7.89 -0.66 15.99
N SER A 280 -6.58 -0.90 15.96
CA SER A 280 -5.59 0.14 15.75
C SER A 280 -5.04 0.15 14.33
N GLY A 281 -5.17 1.31 13.65
CA GLY A 281 -4.45 1.63 12.41
C GLY A 281 -3.04 2.16 12.64
N ALA A 282 -2.67 2.43 13.89
CA ALA A 282 -1.30 2.78 14.24
C ALA A 282 -0.41 1.53 14.25
N TYR A 283 0.85 1.70 13.84
CA TYR A 283 1.82 0.59 13.80
C TYR A 283 1.96 -0.09 15.17
N PRO A 284 2.07 -1.42 15.24
CA PRO A 284 2.33 -2.15 16.48
C PRO A 284 3.55 -1.62 17.23
N ASN A 285 4.61 -1.20 16.52
CA ASN A 285 5.78 -0.55 17.09
C ASN A 285 5.39 0.67 17.95
N ARG A 286 4.51 1.56 17.45
CA ARG A 286 4.04 2.74 18.17
C ARG A 286 3.13 2.34 19.32
N VAL A 287 2.20 1.42 19.07
CA VAL A 287 1.23 0.98 20.06
C VAL A 287 1.93 0.38 21.29
N TYR A 288 2.75 -0.64 21.09
CA TYR A 288 3.41 -1.34 22.19
C TYR A 288 4.52 -0.52 22.87
N SER A 289 5.20 0.39 22.16
CA SER A 289 6.27 1.20 22.77
C SER A 289 5.77 2.48 23.44
N GLN A 290 4.59 3.02 23.05
CA GLN A 290 4.19 4.38 23.42
C GLN A 290 2.73 4.51 23.87
N MET A 291 1.81 3.66 23.37
CA MET A 291 0.38 3.91 23.56
C MET A 291 -0.27 3.08 24.67
N ILE A 292 0.25 1.90 25.01
CA ILE A 292 -0.32 1.07 26.07
C ILE A 292 -0.15 1.71 27.45
N GLU A 293 -1.23 1.76 28.22
CA GLU A 293 -1.23 2.25 29.60
C GLU A 293 -1.95 1.26 30.54
N PRO A 294 -1.30 0.81 31.63
CA PRO A 294 0.08 1.12 32.02
C PRO A 294 1.10 0.41 31.11
N ALA A 295 2.30 1.00 30.96
CA ALA A 295 3.37 0.41 30.13
C ALA A 295 3.77 -1.02 30.58
N SER A 296 3.58 -1.35 31.84
CA SER A 296 3.80 -2.70 32.40
C SER A 296 2.81 -3.76 31.89
N ALA A 297 1.72 -3.34 31.23
CA ALA A 297 0.76 -4.26 30.62
C ALA A 297 1.22 -4.81 29.25
N VAL A 298 2.31 -4.27 28.68
CA VAL A 298 2.85 -4.75 27.41
C VAL A 298 3.57 -6.08 27.61
N PRO A 299 3.13 -7.17 26.96
CA PRO A 299 3.82 -8.46 27.08
C PRO A 299 5.19 -8.44 26.39
N GLU A 300 6.14 -9.17 26.98
CA GLU A 300 7.50 -9.27 26.43
C GLU A 300 7.51 -9.88 25.01
N GLY A 301 6.58 -10.80 24.71
CA GLY A 301 6.38 -11.38 23.40
C GLY A 301 6.09 -10.33 22.33
N ALA A 302 5.19 -9.39 22.60
CA ALA A 302 4.86 -8.29 21.68
C ALA A 302 6.08 -7.41 21.37
N ILE A 303 6.92 -7.12 22.38
CA ILE A 303 8.16 -6.35 22.18
C ILE A 303 9.17 -7.14 21.34
N ARG A 304 9.28 -8.45 21.54
CA ARG A 304 10.18 -9.30 20.73
C ARG A 304 9.72 -9.35 19.26
N GLU A 305 8.41 -9.48 19.03
CA GLU A 305 7.84 -9.49 17.69
C GLU A 305 8.17 -8.20 16.93
N ILE A 306 7.78 -7.03 17.48
CA ILE A 306 8.00 -5.75 16.77
C ILE A 306 9.49 -5.43 16.56
N ASN A 307 10.38 -5.94 17.38
CA ASN A 307 11.82 -5.77 17.22
C ASN A 307 12.42 -6.78 16.23
N GLY A 308 11.79 -7.92 16.02
CA GLY A 308 12.22 -8.94 15.06
C GLY A 308 11.82 -8.63 13.62
N ARG A 309 10.85 -7.75 13.41
CA ARG A 309 10.33 -7.42 12.08
C ARG A 309 11.02 -6.20 11.47
N HIS A 310 11.26 -6.24 10.17
CA HIS A 310 11.90 -5.16 9.42
C HIS A 310 10.85 -4.26 8.76
N LEU A 311 10.97 -2.96 8.99
CA LEU A 311 10.11 -1.98 8.30
C LEU A 311 10.43 -1.97 6.80
N SER A 312 9.38 -1.82 6.01
CA SER A 312 9.47 -1.68 4.57
C SER A 312 9.83 -0.24 4.17
N VAL A 313 9.77 0.02 2.88
CA VAL A 313 10.18 1.27 2.25
C VAL A 313 9.36 2.48 2.67
N CYS A 314 9.91 3.64 2.43
CA CYS A 314 9.33 4.96 2.67
C CYS A 314 9.32 5.76 1.36
N PRO A 315 8.31 6.59 1.06
CA PRO A 315 8.31 7.36 -0.17
C PRO A 315 9.17 8.62 -0.04
N VAL A 316 9.88 8.91 -1.12
CA VAL A 316 10.34 10.26 -1.46
C VAL A 316 9.70 10.61 -2.78
N SER A 317 8.79 11.58 -2.76
CA SER A 317 7.98 11.96 -3.92
C SER A 317 8.13 13.45 -4.20
N VAL A 318 8.38 13.79 -5.46
CA VAL A 318 8.34 15.16 -6.00
C VAL A 318 7.07 15.28 -6.83
N MET A 319 6.10 16.01 -6.32
CA MET A 319 4.80 16.20 -6.96
C MET A 319 4.75 17.60 -7.55
N MET A 320 4.33 17.73 -8.81
CA MET A 320 4.42 18.96 -9.58
C MET A 320 3.15 19.25 -10.36
N ILE A 321 2.85 20.52 -10.51
CA ILE A 321 1.98 21.03 -11.57
C ILE A 321 2.87 21.73 -12.58
N LEU A 322 2.80 21.29 -13.83
CA LEU A 322 3.58 21.80 -14.93
C LEU A 322 2.68 22.63 -15.87
N LYS A 323 3.21 23.72 -16.41
CA LYS A 323 2.56 24.48 -17.47
C LYS A 323 2.87 23.83 -18.81
N GLY A 324 1.83 23.51 -19.58
CA GLY A 324 1.90 22.80 -20.85
C GLY A 324 1.13 21.48 -20.78
N THR A 325 0.83 20.91 -21.95
CA THR A 325 0.27 19.57 -22.05
C THR A 325 1.39 18.51 -21.96
N PRO A 326 1.08 17.25 -21.63
CA PRO A 326 2.10 16.20 -21.61
C PRO A 326 2.92 16.14 -22.90
N GLU A 327 2.27 16.25 -24.05
CA GLU A 327 2.91 16.19 -25.37
C GLU A 327 3.86 17.38 -25.60
N GLU A 328 3.48 18.60 -25.19
CA GLU A 328 4.35 19.78 -25.27
C GLU A 328 5.59 19.66 -24.38
N LEU A 329 5.46 18.92 -23.28
CA LEU A 329 6.53 18.66 -22.32
C LEU A 329 7.40 17.45 -22.70
N GLY A 330 7.02 16.67 -23.72
CA GLY A 330 7.69 15.44 -24.13
C GLY A 330 7.46 14.28 -23.14
N ILE A 331 6.37 14.31 -22.40
CA ILE A 331 5.92 13.20 -21.55
C ILE A 331 5.03 12.32 -22.43
N GLU A 332 5.35 11.03 -22.58
CA GLU A 332 4.72 10.15 -23.57
C GLU A 332 3.77 9.12 -22.93
N ASP A 333 4.02 8.72 -21.68
CA ASP A 333 3.30 7.64 -21.01
C ASP A 333 2.76 8.10 -19.65
N TYR A 334 1.77 7.37 -19.15
CA TYR A 334 1.21 7.57 -17.81
C TYR A 334 2.24 7.21 -16.73
N SER A 335 2.81 6.00 -16.83
CA SER A 335 3.70 5.41 -15.81
C SER A 335 5.05 5.06 -16.43
N VAL A 336 6.13 5.74 -16.00
CA VAL A 336 7.49 5.45 -16.45
C VAL A 336 8.36 5.06 -15.27
N PHE A 337 8.93 3.86 -15.35
CA PHE A 337 9.98 3.38 -14.46
C PHE A 337 11.32 3.56 -15.15
N SER A 338 12.22 4.29 -14.54
CA SER A 338 13.50 4.58 -15.15
C SER A 338 14.66 4.36 -14.18
N GLY A 339 15.79 3.93 -14.70
CA GLY A 339 16.96 3.69 -13.85
C GLY A 339 18.25 3.47 -14.62
N ASP A 340 19.32 3.30 -13.86
CA ASP A 340 20.63 2.94 -14.39
C ASP A 340 20.83 1.44 -14.56
N ASN A 341 20.13 0.66 -13.78
CA ASN A 341 20.03 -0.80 -13.79
C ASN A 341 18.81 -1.23 -12.98
N LEU A 342 18.45 -2.51 -13.06
CA LEU A 342 17.38 -3.10 -12.26
C LEU A 342 17.85 -4.37 -11.54
N ASP A 343 19.04 -4.30 -10.91
CA ASP A 343 19.48 -5.25 -9.91
C ASP A 343 18.82 -4.89 -8.55
N THR A 344 17.76 -5.59 -8.20
CA THR A 344 16.94 -5.26 -7.02
C THR A 344 17.68 -5.41 -5.71
N ASP A 345 18.67 -6.31 -5.62
CA ASP A 345 19.50 -6.50 -4.42
C ASP A 345 20.45 -5.32 -4.24
N LYS A 346 21.04 -4.85 -5.33
CA LYS A 346 21.92 -3.68 -5.33
C LYS A 346 21.12 -2.41 -5.00
N LEU A 347 19.98 -2.20 -5.66
CA LEU A 347 19.10 -1.06 -5.40
C LEU A 347 18.60 -1.05 -3.96
N TRP A 348 18.26 -2.21 -3.39
CA TRP A 348 17.87 -2.34 -1.98
C TRP A 348 19.01 -1.92 -1.02
N ALA A 349 20.24 -2.31 -1.32
CA ALA A 349 21.39 -1.89 -0.52
C ALA A 349 21.69 -0.38 -0.63
N GLU A 350 21.51 0.19 -1.81
CA GLU A 350 21.66 1.63 -2.07
C GLU A 350 20.55 2.44 -1.39
N ASN A 351 19.32 1.94 -1.36
CA ASN A 351 18.16 2.58 -0.74
C ASN A 351 18.27 2.75 0.79
N ARG A 352 19.27 2.15 1.44
CA ARG A 352 19.60 2.41 2.85
C ARG A 352 20.35 3.71 3.08
N LYS A 353 20.88 4.31 2.03
CA LYS A 353 21.69 5.54 2.10
C LYS A 353 20.90 6.71 1.54
N LEU A 354 21.13 7.88 2.10
CA LEU A 354 20.51 9.12 1.62
C LEU A 354 21.14 9.56 0.30
N GLY A 355 20.30 9.90 -0.67
CA GLY A 355 20.68 10.51 -1.95
C GLY A 355 21.08 9.52 -3.04
N ASN A 356 21.27 10.04 -4.26
CA ASN A 356 21.74 9.34 -5.47
C ASN A 356 20.95 8.08 -5.86
N TRP A 357 19.63 8.09 -5.62
CA TRP A 357 18.77 7.01 -6.09
C TRP A 357 18.49 7.17 -7.57
N THR A 358 18.86 6.16 -8.34
CA THR A 358 18.78 6.19 -9.80
C THR A 358 17.57 5.46 -10.37
N TYR A 359 16.86 4.67 -9.54
CA TYR A 359 15.62 4.00 -9.93
C TYR A 359 14.42 4.81 -9.45
N LEU A 360 13.70 5.40 -10.39
CA LEU A 360 12.59 6.31 -10.16
C LEU A 360 11.34 5.82 -10.88
N THR A 361 10.18 6.12 -10.30
CA THR A 361 8.88 5.99 -10.97
C THR A 361 8.31 7.38 -11.21
N SER A 362 7.74 7.61 -12.37
CA SER A 362 7.04 8.85 -12.68
C SER A 362 5.63 8.60 -13.17
N ILE A 363 4.71 9.47 -12.78
CA ILE A 363 3.28 9.37 -13.11
C ILE A 363 2.81 10.67 -13.73
N CYS A 364 2.21 10.58 -14.92
CA CYS A 364 1.50 11.67 -15.58
C CYS A 364 -0.01 11.45 -15.46
N MET A 365 -0.63 12.07 -14.48
CA MET A 365 -2.05 11.85 -14.16
C MET A 365 -2.98 12.16 -15.35
N ASN A 366 -2.63 13.11 -16.20
CA ASN A 366 -3.46 13.54 -17.33
C ASN A 366 -3.79 12.42 -18.32
N TYR A 367 -2.94 11.39 -18.47
CA TYR A 367 -3.19 10.28 -19.39
C TYR A 367 -4.29 9.33 -18.89
N ALA A 368 -4.45 9.18 -17.58
CA ALA A 368 -5.54 8.40 -17.00
C ALA A 368 -6.74 9.28 -16.64
N ASN A 369 -6.50 10.50 -16.14
CA ASN A 369 -7.54 11.45 -15.74
C ASN A 369 -7.30 12.83 -16.42
N PRO A 370 -7.87 13.03 -17.61
CA PRO A 370 -7.73 14.31 -18.34
C PRO A 370 -8.30 15.54 -17.59
N ASP A 371 -9.16 15.30 -16.61
CA ASP A 371 -9.80 16.35 -15.81
C ASP A 371 -9.05 16.63 -14.49
N ALA A 372 -7.93 15.95 -14.23
CA ALA A 372 -7.13 16.10 -13.00
C ALA A 372 -6.66 17.53 -12.77
N VAL A 373 -6.38 18.28 -13.83
CA VAL A 373 -5.96 19.68 -13.80
C VAL A 373 -6.62 20.48 -14.93
N PRO A 374 -6.68 21.83 -14.83
CA PRO A 374 -7.18 22.67 -15.91
C PRO A 374 -6.40 22.47 -17.21
N LYS A 375 -7.06 22.70 -18.35
CA LYS A 375 -6.43 22.61 -19.68
C LYS A 375 -5.16 23.48 -19.77
N GLY A 376 -4.11 22.95 -20.37
CA GLY A 376 -2.81 23.60 -20.49
C GLY A 376 -1.90 23.42 -19.28
N TYR A 377 -2.28 22.51 -18.36
CA TYR A 377 -1.44 22.08 -17.24
C TYR A 377 -1.32 20.55 -17.21
N THR A 378 -0.26 20.09 -16.59
CA THR A 378 0.01 18.66 -16.37
C THR A 378 0.28 18.42 -14.90
N GLN A 379 -0.40 17.44 -14.31
CA GLN A 379 -0.05 16.90 -12.98
C GLN A 379 0.93 15.76 -13.15
N PHE A 380 2.10 15.94 -12.57
CA PHE A 380 3.21 15.02 -12.71
C PHE A 380 3.91 14.74 -11.38
N SER A 381 4.31 13.51 -11.16
CA SER A 381 5.07 13.15 -9.97
C SER A 381 6.24 12.24 -10.31
N ILE A 382 7.33 12.35 -9.53
CA ILE A 382 8.48 11.45 -9.57
C ILE A 382 8.70 10.92 -8.17
N THR A 383 8.79 9.60 -8.03
CA THR A 383 8.87 8.94 -6.72
C THR A 383 9.97 7.87 -6.73
N THR A 384 10.65 7.72 -5.61
CA THR A 384 11.42 6.53 -5.26
C THR A 384 11.05 6.06 -3.86
N LEU A 385 11.37 4.81 -3.55
CA LEU A 385 11.04 4.20 -2.26
C LEU A 385 12.31 3.73 -1.52
N PRO A 386 13.07 4.66 -0.89
CA PRO A 386 14.20 4.30 -0.04
C PRO A 386 13.75 3.65 1.28
N LEU A 387 14.73 3.16 2.03
CA LEU A 387 14.55 2.76 3.42
C LEU A 387 14.73 3.98 4.34
N VAL A 388 14.11 3.93 5.51
CA VAL A 388 14.16 5.04 6.48
C VAL A 388 15.57 5.33 6.99
N ASP A 389 16.46 4.34 6.92
CA ASP A 389 17.82 4.40 7.45
C ASP A 389 18.56 5.70 7.05
N GLY A 390 18.44 6.12 5.78
CA GLY A 390 19.08 7.33 5.28
C GLY A 390 18.54 8.65 5.88
N PHE A 391 17.36 8.63 6.48
CA PHE A 391 16.71 9.83 7.03
C PHE A 391 16.86 9.98 8.54
N LEU A 392 17.42 9.00 9.25
CA LEU A 392 17.49 9.00 10.71
C LEU A 392 18.39 10.11 11.27
N ASP A 393 19.41 10.50 10.51
CA ASP A 393 20.40 11.51 10.93
C ASP A 393 20.18 12.89 10.27
N VAL A 394 19.06 13.07 9.53
CA VAL A 394 18.75 14.36 8.88
C VAL A 394 18.39 15.38 9.95
N LYS A 395 19.14 16.48 10.00
CA LYS A 395 18.92 17.57 10.94
C LYS A 395 17.82 18.51 10.44
N GLU A 396 17.11 19.15 11.37
CA GLU A 396 16.03 20.07 11.07
C GLU A 396 16.49 21.23 10.19
N GLU A 397 17.66 21.82 10.50
CA GLU A 397 18.24 22.93 9.72
C GLU A 397 18.57 22.56 8.27
N ASP A 398 18.88 21.30 7.98
CA ASP A 398 19.26 20.81 6.65
C ASP A 398 18.06 20.33 5.82
N TYR A 399 16.91 20.12 6.46
CA TYR A 399 15.77 19.41 5.87
C TYR A 399 15.23 20.04 4.59
N PHE A 400 15.05 21.35 4.56
CA PHE A 400 14.54 22.05 3.36
C PHE A 400 15.59 22.14 2.24
N ALA A 401 16.88 22.18 2.58
CA ALA A 401 17.95 22.08 1.60
C ALA A 401 17.96 20.70 0.93
N LEU A 402 17.85 19.65 1.73
CA LEU A 402 17.73 18.28 1.25
C LEU A 402 16.53 18.09 0.30
N LYS A 403 15.35 18.61 0.66
CA LYS A 403 14.17 18.53 -0.23
C LYS A 403 14.41 19.17 -1.60
N ARG A 404 15.09 20.31 -1.65
CA ARG A 404 15.46 20.98 -2.92
C ARG A 404 16.46 20.17 -3.73
N GLU A 405 17.45 19.60 -3.07
CA GLU A 405 18.47 18.75 -3.72
C GLU A 405 17.83 17.51 -4.34
N LEU A 406 16.97 16.79 -3.59
CA LEU A 406 16.22 15.63 -4.07
C LEU A 406 15.32 15.97 -5.25
N ALA A 407 14.58 17.07 -5.18
CA ALA A 407 13.76 17.52 -6.30
C ALA A 407 14.58 17.81 -7.56
N THR A 408 15.70 18.51 -7.41
CA THR A 408 16.61 18.81 -8.52
C THR A 408 17.17 17.53 -9.15
N GLN A 409 17.61 16.59 -8.32
CA GLN A 409 18.11 15.30 -8.77
C GLN A 409 17.06 14.52 -9.56
N PHE A 410 15.84 14.33 -9.00
CA PHE A 410 14.79 13.53 -9.64
C PHE A 410 14.34 14.12 -10.97
N ILE A 411 14.20 15.43 -11.04
CA ILE A 411 13.84 16.13 -12.27
C ILE A 411 14.94 15.93 -13.32
N SER A 412 16.20 16.14 -12.95
CA SER A 412 17.34 15.99 -13.86
C SER A 412 17.48 14.55 -14.39
N GLU A 413 17.37 13.56 -13.51
CA GLU A 413 17.39 12.13 -13.85
C GLU A 413 16.28 11.75 -14.83
N TYR A 414 15.07 12.25 -14.60
CA TYR A 414 13.94 11.99 -15.50
C TYR A 414 14.15 12.62 -16.88
N GLU A 415 14.54 13.91 -16.92
CA GLU A 415 14.80 14.61 -18.18
C GLU A 415 15.94 13.97 -18.99
N GLU A 416 17.02 13.54 -18.31
CA GLU A 416 18.16 12.87 -18.96
C GLU A 416 17.74 11.54 -19.60
N LYS A 417 16.93 10.73 -18.91
CA LYS A 417 16.55 9.40 -19.37
C LYS A 417 15.45 9.40 -20.43
N THR A 418 14.53 10.37 -20.37
CA THR A 418 13.34 10.40 -21.24
C THR A 418 13.39 11.46 -22.32
N GLY A 419 14.20 12.50 -22.16
CA GLY A 419 14.24 13.66 -23.06
C GLY A 419 13.11 14.68 -22.82
N ALA A 420 12.25 14.47 -21.83
CA ALA A 420 11.19 15.42 -21.44
C ALA A 420 11.78 16.76 -20.97
N LYS A 421 10.96 17.80 -20.93
CA LYS A 421 11.36 19.18 -20.55
C LYS A 421 10.42 19.73 -19.49
N ILE A 422 10.64 19.32 -18.24
CA ILE A 422 9.74 19.64 -17.13
C ILE A 422 10.27 20.76 -16.22
N ALA A 423 11.59 20.86 -16.00
CA ALA A 423 12.21 21.78 -15.06
C ALA A 423 11.83 23.27 -15.30
N GLY A 424 11.78 23.70 -16.55
CA GLY A 424 11.43 25.06 -16.93
C GLY A 424 9.93 25.41 -16.88
N ASN A 425 9.07 24.44 -16.61
CA ASN A 425 7.62 24.56 -16.70
C ASN A 425 6.90 24.34 -15.35
N ILE A 426 7.62 24.24 -14.24
CA ILE A 426 7.05 24.02 -12.91
C ILE A 426 6.30 25.24 -12.43
N VAL A 427 5.03 25.08 -12.08
CA VAL A 427 4.15 26.10 -11.49
C VAL A 427 4.02 25.89 -9.99
N GLU A 428 3.79 24.65 -9.57
CA GLU A 428 3.74 24.24 -8.17
C GLU A 428 4.61 23.00 -7.97
N ILE A 429 5.25 22.92 -6.82
CA ILE A 429 6.08 21.77 -6.45
C ILE A 429 5.98 21.48 -4.96
N GLU A 430 5.74 20.20 -4.64
CA GLU A 430 5.78 19.70 -3.28
C GLU A 430 6.71 18.49 -3.19
N VAL A 431 7.48 18.41 -2.13
CA VAL A 431 8.37 17.26 -1.89
C VAL A 431 7.95 16.56 -0.60
N SER A 432 7.53 15.32 -0.73
CA SER A 432 7.23 14.44 0.40
C SER A 432 8.43 13.54 0.71
N THR A 433 8.68 13.29 1.99
CA THR A 433 9.77 12.44 2.49
C THR A 433 9.24 11.53 3.60
N PRO A 434 10.00 10.54 4.08
CA PRO A 434 9.61 9.74 5.25
C PRO A 434 9.24 10.58 6.47
N ILE A 435 9.90 11.73 6.67
CA ILE A 435 9.60 12.67 7.76
C ILE A 435 8.21 13.30 7.55
N THR A 436 7.88 13.71 6.32
CA THR A 436 6.56 14.23 5.95
C THR A 436 5.46 13.20 6.25
N ILE A 437 5.65 11.96 5.79
CA ILE A 437 4.69 10.87 5.97
C ILE A 437 4.50 10.53 7.46
N SER A 438 5.59 10.42 8.22
CA SER A 438 5.51 10.18 9.66
C SER A 438 4.74 11.29 10.40
N HIS A 439 4.95 12.55 10.00
CA HIS A 439 4.29 13.70 10.61
C HIS A 439 2.79 13.72 10.34
N TYR A 440 2.37 13.63 9.07
CA TYR A 440 0.97 13.80 8.68
C TYR A 440 0.11 12.57 9.02
N VAL A 441 0.52 11.37 8.64
CA VAL A 441 -0.29 10.16 8.83
C VAL A 441 0.10 9.30 10.03
N GLY A 442 1.21 9.63 10.69
CA GLY A 442 1.69 8.88 11.86
C GLY A 442 2.29 7.51 11.53
N ALA A 443 2.64 7.27 10.26
CA ALA A 443 3.34 6.06 9.86
C ALA A 443 4.67 5.92 10.61
N TRP A 444 4.94 4.74 11.18
CA TRP A 444 6.13 4.53 11.99
C TRP A 444 7.39 4.72 11.15
N LYS A 445 8.20 5.72 11.52
CA LYS A 445 9.40 6.14 10.77
C LYS A 445 9.14 6.44 9.28
N GLY A 446 7.89 6.74 8.90
CA GLY A 446 7.51 7.06 7.52
C GLY A 446 7.36 5.85 6.59
N SER A 447 7.42 4.61 7.10
CA SER A 447 7.17 3.41 6.29
C SER A 447 5.71 3.37 5.82
N ILE A 448 5.49 3.13 4.51
CA ILE A 448 4.14 3.07 3.94
C ILE A 448 3.65 1.64 3.70
N TYR A 449 4.56 0.69 3.58
CA TYR A 449 4.25 -0.71 3.29
C TYR A 449 4.35 -1.63 4.51
N GLY A 450 4.31 -1.08 5.73
CA GLY A 450 4.35 -1.88 6.94
C GLY A 450 5.68 -2.56 7.16
N TYR A 451 5.66 -3.88 7.21
CA TYR A 451 6.86 -4.70 7.34
C TYR A 451 7.24 -5.33 6.00
N THR A 452 8.54 -5.39 5.72
CA THR A 452 9.07 -5.99 4.50
C THR A 452 8.64 -7.45 4.36
N HIS A 453 8.12 -7.80 3.18
CA HIS A 453 7.88 -9.21 2.86
C HIS A 453 9.22 -9.94 2.70
N SER A 454 9.37 -11.04 3.40
CA SER A 454 10.52 -11.95 3.30
C SER A 454 10.07 -13.40 3.39
N MET A 455 10.97 -14.34 3.20
CA MET A 455 10.66 -15.77 3.34
C MET A 455 10.18 -16.14 4.75
N ASP A 456 10.54 -15.34 5.77
CA ASP A 456 10.15 -15.56 7.16
C ASP A 456 8.98 -14.67 7.61
N ASP A 457 8.69 -13.57 6.92
CA ASP A 457 7.61 -12.62 7.24
C ASP A 457 6.77 -12.31 5.99
N HIS A 458 5.92 -13.23 5.61
CA HIS A 458 5.00 -13.10 4.47
C HIS A 458 3.55 -13.37 4.89
N ALA A 459 2.58 -13.07 4.03
CA ALA A 459 1.16 -13.13 4.34
C ALA A 459 0.70 -14.46 4.98
N VAL A 460 1.24 -15.61 4.52
CA VAL A 460 0.90 -16.94 5.10
C VAL A 460 1.46 -17.10 6.51
N ALA A 461 2.71 -16.67 6.74
CA ALA A 461 3.31 -16.69 8.07
C ALA A 461 2.55 -15.75 9.03
N ARG A 462 2.22 -14.55 8.57
CA ARG A 462 1.46 -13.55 9.35
C ARG A 462 0.07 -14.04 9.73
N LEU A 463 -0.61 -14.77 8.85
CA LEU A 463 -1.91 -15.39 9.16
C LEU A 463 -1.80 -16.44 10.27
N GLN A 464 -0.74 -17.24 10.25
CA GLN A 464 -0.51 -18.24 11.29
C GLN A 464 -0.18 -17.59 12.64
N MET A 465 0.63 -16.53 12.63
CA MET A 465 0.99 -15.78 13.85
C MET A 465 -0.22 -15.08 14.45
N ALA A 466 -1.07 -14.47 13.64
CA ALA A 466 -2.26 -13.75 14.11
C ALA A 466 -3.25 -14.63 14.87
N ASP A 467 -3.30 -15.92 14.61
CA ASP A 467 -4.15 -16.87 15.34
C ASP A 467 -3.54 -17.28 16.71
N GLU A 468 -2.24 -17.07 16.92
CA GLU A 468 -1.50 -17.50 18.12
C GLU A 468 -1.15 -16.34 19.09
N GLU A 469 -1.23 -15.09 18.64
CA GLU A 469 -0.66 -13.94 19.35
C GLU A 469 -1.71 -12.90 19.78
N ASP A 470 -2.66 -13.31 20.63
CA ASP A 470 -3.53 -12.37 21.35
C ASP A 470 -2.81 -11.80 22.59
N TYR A 471 -1.84 -10.91 22.35
CA TYR A 471 -1.01 -10.35 23.44
C TYR A 471 -1.81 -9.50 24.43
N ILE A 472 -2.83 -8.78 23.97
CA ILE A 472 -3.73 -7.97 24.81
C ILE A 472 -5.14 -8.23 24.28
N SER A 473 -5.95 -8.91 25.08
CA SER A 473 -7.30 -9.27 24.68
C SER A 473 -8.14 -8.03 24.34
N GLY A 474 -8.83 -8.09 23.21
CA GLY A 474 -9.63 -6.98 22.67
C GLY A 474 -8.83 -5.95 21.88
N LEU A 475 -7.52 -6.15 21.62
CA LEU A 475 -6.71 -5.29 20.78
C LEU A 475 -6.39 -5.99 19.44
N ALA A 476 -6.85 -5.42 18.33
CA ALA A 476 -6.50 -5.86 16.99
C ALA A 476 -5.78 -4.76 16.20
N PHE A 477 -5.11 -5.16 15.11
CA PHE A 477 -4.41 -4.25 14.21
C PHE A 477 -5.00 -4.33 12.80
N ASN A 478 -5.09 -3.17 12.14
CA ASN A 478 -5.37 -3.04 10.72
C ASN A 478 -4.27 -2.19 10.03
N GLY A 479 -4.50 -1.72 8.81
CA GLY A 479 -3.54 -0.88 8.10
C GLY A 479 -2.37 -1.64 7.49
N ALA A 480 -1.31 -0.93 7.14
CA ALA A 480 -0.16 -1.48 6.42
C ALA A 480 0.63 -2.54 7.21
N ALA A 481 0.55 -2.51 8.55
CA ALA A 481 1.18 -3.50 9.42
C ALA A 481 0.31 -4.77 9.64
N GLY A 482 -0.87 -4.82 9.04
CA GLY A 482 -1.78 -5.96 9.12
C GLY A 482 -1.31 -7.17 8.31
N VAL A 483 -2.13 -8.21 8.32
CA VAL A 483 -1.81 -9.53 7.73
C VAL A 483 -1.54 -9.47 6.23
N SER A 484 -2.36 -8.73 5.47
CA SER A 484 -2.23 -8.66 4.00
C SER A 484 -1.06 -7.79 3.53
N GLY A 485 -0.44 -7.04 4.43
CA GLY A 485 0.68 -6.17 4.10
C GLY A 485 0.24 -4.85 3.45
N ASP A 486 0.96 -4.45 2.45
CA ASP A 486 1.07 -3.12 1.87
C ASP A 486 0.10 -2.81 0.73
N GLY A 487 -0.08 -1.51 0.49
CA GLY A 487 -0.87 -0.96 -0.60
C GLY A 487 -2.33 -0.64 -0.23
N MET A 488 -2.98 0.14 -1.08
CA MET A 488 -4.37 0.59 -0.83
C MET A 488 -5.37 -0.56 -0.99
N GLY A 489 -5.18 -1.43 -1.96
CA GLY A 489 -6.01 -2.64 -2.12
C GLY A 489 -5.93 -3.57 -0.90
N PRO A 490 -4.73 -3.99 -0.48
CA PRO A 490 -4.55 -4.74 0.77
C PRO A 490 -5.07 -4.02 2.03
N ALA A 491 -5.06 -2.70 2.10
CA ALA A 491 -5.65 -1.96 3.23
C ALA A 491 -7.13 -2.31 3.44
N VAL A 492 -7.89 -2.46 2.36
CA VAL A 492 -9.29 -2.91 2.41
C VAL A 492 -9.38 -4.34 2.96
N THR A 493 -8.49 -5.23 2.54
CA THR A 493 -8.44 -6.63 2.99
C THR A 493 -8.02 -6.75 4.46
N ASN A 494 -7.08 -5.92 4.91
CA ASN A 494 -6.65 -5.86 6.31
C ASN A 494 -7.80 -5.43 7.24
N GLY A 495 -8.68 -4.54 6.78
CA GLY A 495 -9.89 -4.20 7.52
C GLY A 495 -10.79 -5.41 7.77
N ARG A 496 -10.92 -6.32 6.80
CA ARG A 496 -11.67 -7.58 6.96
C ARG A 496 -11.03 -8.51 8.02
N ALA A 497 -9.71 -8.62 8.05
CA ALA A 497 -9.01 -9.45 9.02
C ALA A 497 -9.20 -8.92 10.46
N ALA A 498 -9.09 -7.60 10.65
CA ALA A 498 -9.33 -6.98 11.95
C ALA A 498 -10.80 -7.10 12.40
N ALA A 499 -11.76 -6.95 11.48
CA ALA A 499 -13.16 -7.17 11.77
C ALA A 499 -13.44 -8.62 12.20
N LYS A 500 -12.82 -9.60 11.52
CA LYS A 500 -12.94 -11.01 11.88
C LYS A 500 -12.45 -11.29 13.29
N TYR A 501 -11.33 -10.71 13.71
CA TYR A 501 -10.84 -10.82 15.09
C TYR A 501 -11.91 -10.41 16.10
N VAL A 502 -12.52 -9.24 15.91
CA VAL A 502 -13.57 -8.74 16.81
C VAL A 502 -14.78 -9.67 16.83
N LEU A 503 -15.25 -10.10 15.66
CA LEU A 503 -16.41 -10.99 15.53
C LEU A 503 -16.18 -12.35 16.22
N ASP A 504 -15.02 -12.96 16.01
CA ASP A 504 -14.65 -14.25 16.62
C ASP A 504 -14.62 -14.16 18.16
N HIS A 505 -14.25 -12.98 18.72
CA HIS A 505 -14.25 -12.75 20.18
C HIS A 505 -15.65 -12.51 20.72
N VAL A 506 -16.48 -11.73 20.03
CA VAL A 506 -17.89 -11.50 20.39
C VAL A 506 -18.65 -12.82 20.41
N GLU A 507 -18.47 -13.68 19.41
CA GLU A 507 -19.11 -15.01 19.37
C GLU A 507 -18.68 -15.91 20.53
N LYS A 508 -17.38 -15.90 20.90
CA LYS A 508 -16.87 -16.70 22.03
C LYS A 508 -17.40 -16.20 23.38
N GLU A 509 -17.46 -14.88 23.58
CA GLU A 509 -18.03 -14.29 24.80
C GLU A 509 -19.53 -14.61 24.92
N GLY A 510 -20.32 -14.49 23.83
CA GLY A 510 -21.74 -14.84 23.82
C GLY A 510 -22.05 -16.34 23.97
N ALA A 511 -21.07 -17.22 23.69
CA ALA A 511 -21.22 -18.67 23.92
C ALA A 511 -20.81 -19.10 25.35
N ALA A 512 -20.16 -18.22 26.10
CA ALA A 512 -19.72 -18.46 27.48
C ALA A 512 -20.72 -17.97 28.53
N GLU A 513 -21.68 -17.13 28.14
CA GLU A 513 -22.86 -16.72 28.94
C GLU A 513 -24.02 -17.72 28.75
#